data_70cc6f829e6d91c9d9c64736ee81791f
#
_entry.id   70cc6f829e6d91c9d9c64736ee81791f
#
_cell.length_a   1.000
_cell.length_b   1.000
_cell.length_c   1.000
_cell.angle_alpha   90.00
_cell.angle_beta   90.00
_cell.angle_gamma   90.00
#
_symmetry.space_group_name_H-M   'P 1'
#
loop_
_entity.id
_entity.type
_entity.pdbx_description
1 polymer ?
#
loop_
_entity_poly.entity_id
_entity_poly.type
_entity_poly.pdbx_seq_one_letter_code
_entity_poly.pdbx_strand_id
1 'polypeptide(L)'
;MSEILLGSHVGMSGKEMFLGSVKEAAEYGANALMVYTGAPQNTRRKEIKDLNLEAGLAYADKAGIKEIVIHAPYIINLGNMEKPEMFDFGVEFLAKEVKRAAAFHSKVLVLHPGSSLSAGVEASVEQIAKGLNLVLNADDSEVNIALETMAGKGSEVGRTFEELRMIYDKVDRKDRLRVCFDTCHVNDAGYDLVNDYEGVLAQFDKILGLDQIAVIHVND
;
A
#
# COMPACT_ATOMS: atom_id res chain seq x y z
N MET A 1 21.18 -12.68 -10.90
CA MET A 1 19.92 -12.84 -10.16
C MET A 1 19.71 -11.55 -9.37
N SER A 2 18.54 -10.93 -9.45
CA SER A 2 18.18 -9.82 -8.59
C SER A 2 18.15 -10.32 -7.14
N GLU A 3 18.67 -9.51 -6.22
CA GLU A 3 18.62 -9.83 -4.80
C GLU A 3 17.17 -9.77 -4.32
N ILE A 4 16.77 -10.77 -3.53
CA ILE A 4 15.44 -10.77 -2.90
C ILE A 4 15.47 -9.78 -1.74
N LEU A 5 14.50 -8.86 -1.73
CA LEU A 5 14.25 -7.98 -0.60
C LEU A 5 13.25 -8.66 0.32
N LEU A 6 13.70 -8.96 1.53
CA LEU A 6 12.90 -9.66 2.54
C LEU A 6 12.89 -8.85 3.83
N GLY A 7 11.71 -8.65 4.37
CA GLY A 7 11.54 -7.86 5.58
C GLY A 7 10.26 -8.18 6.33
N SER A 8 9.97 -7.35 7.30
CA SER A 8 8.76 -7.46 8.11
C SER A 8 8.08 -6.12 8.31
N HIS A 9 6.82 -6.18 8.68
CA HIS A 9 6.11 -5.04 9.20
C HIS A 9 6.59 -4.79 10.63
N VAL A 10 7.20 -3.64 10.88
CA VAL A 10 7.74 -3.25 12.18
C VAL A 10 6.99 -2.07 12.78
N GLY A 11 6.97 -2.00 14.10
CA GLY A 11 6.32 -0.91 14.81
C GLY A 11 7.11 0.40 14.74
N MET A 12 6.41 1.54 14.76
CA MET A 12 7.02 2.85 14.88
C MET A 12 6.46 3.57 16.10
N SER A 13 7.14 3.45 17.22
CA SER A 13 6.66 3.96 18.52
C SER A 13 7.80 4.36 19.46
N GLY A 14 7.44 4.79 20.67
CA GLY A 14 8.40 5.13 21.72
C GLY A 14 9.20 6.40 21.43
N LYS A 15 10.39 6.47 21.98
CA LYS A 15 11.31 7.63 21.84
C LYS A 15 12.12 7.56 20.53
N GLU A 16 12.42 6.36 20.08
CA GLU A 16 13.26 6.15 18.89
C GLU A 16 12.48 6.28 17.58
N MET A 17 11.15 6.12 17.61
CA MET A 17 10.30 6.25 16.44
C MET A 17 10.85 5.42 15.25
N PHE A 18 11.09 6.03 14.08
CA PHE A 18 11.57 5.33 12.89
C PHE A 18 12.97 4.70 13.06
N LEU A 19 13.86 5.31 13.83
CA LEU A 19 15.14 4.67 14.17
C LEU A 19 14.92 3.32 14.87
N GLY A 20 13.95 3.25 15.79
CA GLY A 20 13.57 2.00 16.46
C GLY A 20 13.03 0.95 15.48
N SER A 21 12.21 1.36 14.53
CA SER A 21 11.69 0.47 13.46
C SER A 21 12.82 -0.15 12.63
N VAL A 22 13.80 0.68 12.25
CA VAL A 22 14.93 0.19 11.43
C VAL A 22 15.84 -0.76 12.23
N LYS A 23 16.06 -0.47 13.52
CA LYS A 23 16.82 -1.36 14.41
C LYS A 23 16.14 -2.73 14.55
N GLU A 24 14.82 -2.73 14.76
CA GLU A 24 14.01 -3.95 14.86
C GLU A 24 14.12 -4.78 13.58
N ALA A 25 13.98 -4.16 12.40
CA ALA A 25 14.14 -4.84 11.12
C ALA A 25 15.55 -5.42 10.95
N ALA A 26 16.58 -4.67 11.33
CA ALA A 26 17.97 -5.13 11.25
C ALA A 26 18.26 -6.30 12.21
N GLU A 27 17.64 -6.33 13.39
CA GLU A 27 17.75 -7.47 14.33
C GLU A 27 17.15 -8.76 13.75
N TYR A 28 16.14 -8.66 12.89
CA TYR A 28 15.59 -9.80 12.15
C TYR A 28 16.45 -10.24 10.96
N GLY A 29 17.52 -9.52 10.65
CA GLY A 29 18.36 -9.77 9.47
C GLY A 29 17.68 -9.34 8.16
N ALA A 30 16.67 -8.48 8.24
CA ALA A 30 15.93 -7.98 7.09
C ALA A 30 16.78 -6.99 6.26
N ASN A 31 16.52 -6.94 4.96
CA ASN A 31 17.05 -5.92 4.03
C ASN A 31 15.96 -5.01 3.46
N ALA A 32 14.71 -5.17 3.93
CA ALA A 32 13.57 -4.30 3.69
C ALA A 32 12.72 -4.20 4.96
N LEU A 33 11.87 -3.20 5.05
CA LEU A 33 10.89 -3.08 6.13
C LEU A 33 9.63 -2.38 5.65
N MET A 34 8.52 -2.61 6.36
CA MET A 34 7.28 -1.87 6.17
C MET A 34 6.84 -1.22 7.48
N VAL A 35 6.34 0.01 7.40
CA VAL A 35 5.79 0.75 8.55
C VAL A 35 4.53 1.53 8.18
N TYR A 36 3.69 1.76 9.18
CA TYR A 36 2.72 2.86 9.15
C TYR A 36 3.38 4.15 9.62
N THR A 37 3.08 5.29 8.99
CA THR A 37 3.63 6.59 9.41
C THR A 37 2.97 7.16 10.68
N GLY A 38 2.04 6.42 11.26
CA GLY A 38 1.29 6.67 12.49
C GLY A 38 0.32 5.52 12.73
N ALA A 39 -0.49 5.59 13.79
CA ALA A 39 -1.43 4.51 14.08
C ALA A 39 -2.43 4.33 12.93
N PRO A 40 -2.60 3.07 12.40
CA PRO A 40 -3.42 2.83 11.21
C PRO A 40 -4.93 3.03 11.44
N GLN A 41 -5.38 3.04 12.72
CA GLN A 41 -6.79 3.18 13.09
C GLN A 41 -7.26 4.63 13.25
N ASN A 42 -6.35 5.61 13.16
CA ASN A 42 -6.72 7.01 13.40
C ASN A 42 -5.97 7.98 12.48
N THR A 43 -6.39 9.24 12.55
CA THR A 43 -5.87 10.32 11.72
C THR A 43 -4.69 11.06 12.34
N ARG A 44 -4.32 10.73 13.59
CA ARG A 44 -3.24 11.44 14.29
C ARG A 44 -1.90 11.10 13.67
N ARG A 45 -1.18 12.13 13.27
CA ARG A 45 0.17 12.03 12.72
C ARG A 45 1.09 12.98 13.47
N LYS A 46 2.20 12.45 13.95
CA LYS A 46 3.30 13.29 14.43
C LYS A 46 3.91 14.05 13.26
N GLU A 47 4.45 15.21 13.52
CA GLU A 47 5.24 15.93 12.52
C GLU A 47 6.44 15.09 12.07
N ILE A 48 6.84 15.21 10.81
CA ILE A 48 7.95 14.43 10.26
C ILE A 48 9.23 14.62 11.06
N LYS A 49 9.49 15.87 11.52
CA LYS A 49 10.66 16.20 12.37
C LYS A 49 10.70 15.42 13.70
N ASP A 50 9.54 14.97 14.19
CA ASP A 50 9.41 14.25 15.46
C ASP A 50 9.48 12.72 15.29
N LEU A 51 9.72 12.24 14.08
CA LEU A 51 9.79 10.81 13.76
C LEU A 51 11.19 10.21 13.82
N ASN A 52 12.19 11.01 14.19
CA ASN A 52 13.60 10.59 14.21
C ASN A 52 14.07 10.00 12.87
N LEU A 53 13.60 10.63 11.79
CA LEU A 53 13.69 10.09 10.42
C LEU A 53 15.13 10.08 9.91
N GLU A 54 15.86 11.21 10.10
CA GLU A 54 17.25 11.33 9.64
C GLU A 54 18.16 10.25 10.25
N ALA A 55 18.06 10.05 11.56
CA ALA A 55 18.82 9.01 12.24
C ALA A 55 18.40 7.60 11.80
N GLY A 56 17.10 7.39 11.54
CA GLY A 56 16.56 6.12 11.02
C GLY A 56 17.10 5.81 9.63
N LEU A 57 17.07 6.77 8.71
CA LEU A 57 17.59 6.61 7.34
C LEU A 57 19.11 6.34 7.34
N ALA A 58 19.88 7.09 8.14
CA ALA A 58 21.31 6.86 8.27
C ALA A 58 21.63 5.47 8.85
N TYR A 59 20.80 4.99 9.78
CA TYR A 59 20.96 3.63 10.31
C TYR A 59 20.54 2.57 9.29
N ALA A 60 19.48 2.79 8.51
CA ALA A 60 19.03 1.91 7.46
C ALA A 60 20.14 1.66 6.41
N ASP A 61 20.77 2.73 5.93
CA ASP A 61 21.90 2.63 5.00
C ASP A 61 23.04 1.80 5.58
N LYS A 62 23.45 2.09 6.82
CA LYS A 62 24.51 1.36 7.53
C LYS A 62 24.17 -0.12 7.78
N ALA A 63 22.90 -0.43 8.06
CA ALA A 63 22.41 -1.78 8.34
C ALA A 63 22.12 -2.59 7.06
N GLY A 64 22.20 -1.97 5.87
CA GLY A 64 21.92 -2.65 4.61
C GLY A 64 20.44 -2.80 4.30
N ILE A 65 19.57 -2.00 4.92
CA ILE A 65 18.15 -1.91 4.55
C ILE A 65 18.06 -1.15 3.21
N LYS A 66 17.53 -1.80 2.20
CA LYS A 66 17.50 -1.31 0.81
C LYS A 66 16.16 -0.75 0.39
N GLU A 67 15.09 -1.19 1.05
CA GLU A 67 13.73 -0.74 0.74
C GLU A 67 12.93 -0.46 2.01
N ILE A 68 12.23 0.66 1.98
CA ILE A 68 11.28 1.08 3.00
C ILE A 68 9.92 1.17 2.33
N VAL A 69 8.98 0.36 2.75
CA VAL A 69 7.60 0.37 2.27
C VAL A 69 6.74 1.09 3.29
N ILE A 70 5.91 2.01 2.84
CA ILE A 70 4.90 2.63 3.70
C ILE A 70 3.56 1.98 3.43
N HIS A 71 2.82 1.66 4.48
CA HIS A 71 1.43 1.23 4.37
C HIS A 71 0.51 2.38 4.76
N ALA A 72 -0.43 2.72 3.88
CA ALA A 72 -1.47 3.70 4.16
C ALA A 72 -2.42 3.16 5.24
N PRO A 73 -2.94 4.03 6.13
CA PRO A 73 -3.90 3.58 7.13
C PRO A 73 -5.22 3.13 6.48
N TYR A 74 -5.76 2.02 6.94
CA TYR A 74 -6.98 1.43 6.39
C TYR A 74 -8.27 2.21 6.69
N ILE A 75 -8.19 3.33 7.40
CA ILE A 75 -9.30 4.27 7.50
C ILE A 75 -9.54 5.07 6.22
N ILE A 76 -8.59 5.08 5.28
CA ILE A 76 -8.76 5.69 3.96
C ILE A 76 -9.70 4.79 3.16
N ASN A 77 -10.84 5.33 2.76
CA ASN A 77 -11.80 4.65 1.87
C ASN A 77 -12.17 5.58 0.71
N LEU A 78 -11.46 5.43 -0.41
CA LEU A 78 -11.75 6.19 -1.63
C LEU A 78 -13.02 5.71 -2.35
N GLY A 79 -13.53 4.51 -2.02
CA GLY A 79 -14.75 3.96 -2.61
C GLY A 79 -16.06 4.43 -1.94
N ASN A 80 -15.97 5.25 -0.89
CA ASN A 80 -17.14 5.69 -0.16
C ASN A 80 -17.94 6.73 -0.97
N MET A 81 -19.13 6.34 -1.41
CA MET A 81 -20.07 7.22 -2.11
C MET A 81 -21.24 7.70 -1.23
N GLU A 82 -21.41 7.13 -0.04
CA GLU A 82 -22.51 7.49 0.85
C GLU A 82 -22.29 8.85 1.51
N LYS A 83 -21.04 9.21 1.74
CA LYS A 83 -20.63 10.42 2.45
C LYS A 83 -19.54 11.16 1.67
N PRO A 84 -19.89 12.19 0.88
CA PRO A 84 -18.90 12.95 0.10
C PRO A 84 -17.74 13.48 0.94
N GLU A 85 -18.00 13.89 2.18
CA GLU A 85 -16.98 14.39 3.10
C GLU A 85 -15.95 13.31 3.47
N MET A 86 -16.32 12.04 3.44
CA MET A 86 -15.39 10.93 3.69
C MET A 86 -14.50 10.65 2.48
N PHE A 87 -15.00 10.87 1.28
CA PHE A 87 -14.19 10.81 0.07
C PHE A 87 -13.14 11.94 0.05
N ASP A 88 -13.56 13.18 0.29
CA ASP A 88 -12.67 14.33 0.33
C ASP A 88 -11.59 14.15 1.41
N PHE A 89 -12.00 13.69 2.60
CA PHE A 89 -11.08 13.32 3.67
C PHE A 89 -10.09 12.25 3.21
N GLY A 90 -10.55 11.18 2.55
CA GLY A 90 -9.71 10.09 2.04
C GLY A 90 -8.65 10.59 1.06
N VAL A 91 -9.04 11.46 0.12
CA VAL A 91 -8.13 12.09 -0.86
C VAL A 91 -7.09 12.96 -0.17
N GLU A 92 -7.51 13.86 0.74
CA GLU A 92 -6.56 14.72 1.48
C GLU A 92 -5.60 13.91 2.34
N PHE A 93 -6.11 12.86 2.97
CA PHE A 93 -5.30 12.05 3.87
C PHE A 93 -4.31 11.19 3.08
N LEU A 94 -4.73 10.60 1.95
CA LEU A 94 -3.84 9.87 1.06
C LEU A 94 -2.73 10.78 0.51
N ALA A 95 -3.06 11.99 0.08
CA ALA A 95 -2.07 12.96 -0.38
C ALA A 95 -1.04 13.30 0.71
N LYS A 96 -1.46 13.38 1.98
CA LYS A 96 -0.54 13.54 3.12
C LYS A 96 0.35 12.32 3.32
N GLU A 97 -0.19 11.11 3.21
CA GLU A 97 0.58 9.87 3.35
C GLU A 97 1.60 9.70 2.21
N VAL A 98 1.27 10.08 0.96
CA VAL A 98 2.23 10.10 -0.15
C VAL A 98 3.42 11.03 0.14
N LYS A 99 3.16 12.24 0.62
CA LYS A 99 4.22 13.18 1.02
C LYS A 99 5.07 12.63 2.18
N ARG A 100 4.44 11.94 3.11
CA ARG A 100 5.17 11.28 4.21
C ARG A 100 6.02 10.14 3.67
N ALA A 101 5.50 9.28 2.79
CA ALA A 101 6.26 8.23 2.15
C ALA A 101 7.50 8.78 1.42
N ALA A 102 7.36 9.86 0.67
CA ALA A 102 8.49 10.54 0.05
C ALA A 102 9.55 11.01 1.07
N ALA A 103 9.11 11.53 2.22
CA ALA A 103 10.03 11.93 3.29
C ALA A 103 10.80 10.74 3.91
N PHE A 104 10.19 9.54 3.93
CA PHE A 104 10.86 8.30 4.35
C PHE A 104 11.77 7.70 3.27
N HIS A 105 11.96 8.38 2.14
CA HIS A 105 12.63 7.87 0.94
C HIS A 105 11.99 6.57 0.41
N SER A 106 10.74 6.32 0.77
CA SER A 106 9.98 5.19 0.24
C SER A 106 9.57 5.45 -1.21
N LYS A 107 9.67 4.41 -2.03
CA LYS A 107 9.19 4.44 -3.41
C LYS A 107 7.80 3.84 -3.57
N VAL A 108 7.28 3.20 -2.51
CA VAL A 108 6.01 2.47 -2.55
C VAL A 108 5.16 2.75 -1.32
N LEU A 109 3.93 3.18 -1.57
CA LEU A 109 2.87 3.30 -0.59
C LEU A 109 1.81 2.24 -0.88
N VAL A 110 1.66 1.25 0.00
CA VAL A 110 0.59 0.24 -0.08
C VAL A 110 -0.74 0.87 0.34
N LEU A 111 -1.78 0.64 -0.43
CA LEU A 111 -3.11 1.18 -0.19
C LEU A 111 -4.18 0.10 -0.38
N HIS A 112 -5.03 -0.12 0.61
CA HIS A 112 -6.30 -0.80 0.40
C HIS A 112 -7.16 0.05 -0.54
N PRO A 113 -7.67 -0.47 -1.66
CA PRO A 113 -8.42 0.36 -2.63
C PRO A 113 -9.61 1.08 -2.01
N GLY A 114 -10.32 0.38 -1.13
CA GLY A 114 -11.48 0.91 -0.41
C GLY A 114 -12.63 -0.09 -0.33
N SER A 115 -13.80 0.42 0.02
CA SER A 115 -15.01 -0.38 0.24
C SER A 115 -16.19 0.29 -0.44
N SER A 116 -16.98 -0.51 -1.15
CA SER A 116 -18.12 -0.02 -1.94
C SER A 116 -19.36 0.32 -1.10
N LEU A 117 -19.41 -0.15 0.15
CA LEU A 117 -20.57 0.01 1.00
C LEU A 117 -21.85 -0.48 0.27
N SER A 118 -22.84 0.40 0.08
CA SER A 118 -24.09 0.08 -0.64
C SER A 118 -24.05 0.41 -2.14
N ALA A 119 -23.00 1.09 -2.64
CA ALA A 119 -22.97 1.63 -4.00
C ALA A 119 -22.65 0.58 -5.09
N GLY A 120 -22.10 -0.57 -4.71
CA GLY A 120 -21.62 -1.59 -5.62
C GLY A 120 -20.22 -1.33 -6.19
N VAL A 121 -19.61 -2.37 -6.72
CA VAL A 121 -18.19 -2.38 -7.14
C VAL A 121 -17.92 -1.38 -8.25
N GLU A 122 -18.71 -1.39 -9.35
CA GLU A 122 -18.45 -0.55 -10.52
C GLU A 122 -18.44 0.94 -10.18
N ALA A 123 -19.46 1.40 -9.43
CA ALA A 123 -19.54 2.80 -9.01
C ALA A 123 -18.38 3.18 -8.07
N SER A 124 -17.96 2.26 -7.21
CA SER A 124 -16.84 2.50 -6.29
C SER A 124 -15.49 2.48 -7.00
N VAL A 125 -15.31 1.67 -8.04
CA VAL A 125 -14.13 1.70 -8.91
C VAL A 125 -13.96 3.08 -9.55
N GLU A 126 -15.05 3.68 -10.07
CA GLU A 126 -15.02 5.05 -10.60
C GLU A 126 -14.59 6.06 -9.53
N GLN A 127 -15.14 5.94 -8.33
CA GLN A 127 -14.83 6.86 -7.24
C GLN A 127 -13.37 6.68 -6.75
N ILE A 128 -12.89 5.45 -6.63
CA ILE A 128 -11.49 5.14 -6.26
C ILE A 128 -10.54 5.73 -7.31
N ALA A 129 -10.78 5.49 -8.59
CA ALA A 129 -9.95 6.02 -9.66
C ALA A 129 -9.94 7.56 -9.67
N LYS A 130 -11.09 8.20 -9.44
CA LYS A 130 -11.18 9.66 -9.27
C LYS A 130 -10.30 10.15 -8.11
N GLY A 131 -10.35 9.48 -6.96
CA GLY A 131 -9.53 9.83 -5.81
C GLY A 131 -8.04 9.68 -6.09
N LEU A 132 -7.63 8.57 -6.71
CA LEU A 132 -6.25 8.33 -7.13
C LEU A 132 -5.77 9.39 -8.13
N ASN A 133 -6.58 9.75 -9.11
CA ASN A 133 -6.24 10.80 -10.07
C ASN A 133 -6.04 12.15 -9.39
N LEU A 134 -6.90 12.53 -8.44
CA LEU A 134 -6.74 13.77 -7.68
C LEU A 134 -5.41 13.79 -6.90
N VAL A 135 -5.01 12.69 -6.31
CA VAL A 135 -3.76 12.59 -5.54
C VAL A 135 -2.54 12.56 -6.46
N LEU A 136 -2.54 11.67 -7.46
CA LEU A 136 -1.36 11.44 -8.31
C LEU A 136 -1.09 12.60 -9.28
N ASN A 137 -2.12 13.28 -9.77
CA ASN A 137 -1.96 14.45 -10.65
C ASN A 137 -1.47 15.70 -9.89
N ALA A 138 -1.64 15.73 -8.56
CA ALA A 138 -1.17 16.83 -7.71
C ALA A 138 0.17 16.54 -7.00
N ASP A 139 0.74 15.36 -7.22
CA ASP A 139 1.98 14.91 -6.56
C ASP A 139 3.13 14.77 -7.54
N ASP A 140 4.23 15.46 -7.25
CA ASP A 140 5.46 15.46 -8.06
C ASP A 140 6.53 14.48 -7.53
N SER A 141 6.24 13.72 -6.48
CA SER A 141 7.18 12.73 -5.95
C SER A 141 7.27 11.49 -6.86
N GLU A 142 8.25 10.61 -6.59
CA GLU A 142 8.39 9.34 -7.29
C GLU A 142 7.67 8.17 -6.57
N VAL A 143 6.87 8.45 -5.55
CA VAL A 143 6.18 7.42 -4.77
C VAL A 143 5.07 6.77 -5.60
N ASN A 144 5.16 5.47 -5.80
CA ASN A 144 4.10 4.68 -6.42
C ASN A 144 3.04 4.29 -5.38
N ILE A 145 1.77 4.25 -5.78
CA ILE A 145 0.71 3.67 -4.97
C ILE A 145 0.52 2.22 -5.40
N ALA A 146 0.78 1.28 -4.50
CA ALA A 146 0.54 -0.14 -4.71
C ALA A 146 -0.84 -0.52 -4.15
N LEU A 147 -1.80 -0.79 -5.04
CA LEU A 147 -3.12 -1.25 -4.64
C LEU A 147 -3.02 -2.69 -4.13
N GLU A 148 -3.51 -2.93 -2.92
CA GLU A 148 -3.47 -4.26 -2.33
C GLU A 148 -4.61 -5.14 -2.86
N THR A 149 -4.29 -6.41 -3.13
CA THR A 149 -5.30 -7.45 -3.37
C THR A 149 -6.09 -7.69 -2.09
N MET A 150 -7.41 -7.70 -2.15
CA MET A 150 -8.29 -7.75 -0.98
C MET A 150 -8.99 -9.11 -0.86
N ALA A 151 -9.30 -9.51 0.37
CA ALA A 151 -10.05 -10.74 0.64
C ALA A 151 -11.53 -10.66 0.22
N GLY A 152 -12.05 -9.46 0.06
CA GLY A 152 -13.46 -9.22 -0.26
C GLY A 152 -14.36 -9.34 0.97
N LYS A 153 -13.84 -9.07 2.15
CA LYS A 153 -14.65 -9.05 3.39
C LYS A 153 -15.62 -7.87 3.36
N GLY A 154 -16.89 -8.16 3.59
CA GLY A 154 -17.94 -7.16 3.52
C GLY A 154 -18.11 -6.61 2.09
N SER A 155 -17.73 -5.37 1.87
CA SER A 155 -17.86 -4.67 0.59
C SER A 155 -16.51 -4.13 0.07
N GLU A 156 -15.41 -4.78 0.45
CA GLU A 156 -14.07 -4.43 -0.05
C GLU A 156 -14.00 -4.53 -1.56
N VAL A 157 -13.33 -3.55 -2.20
CA VAL A 157 -13.02 -3.52 -3.63
C VAL A 157 -11.58 -3.96 -3.84
N GLY A 158 -11.31 -4.67 -4.93
CA GLY A 158 -10.00 -5.26 -5.22
C GLY A 158 -9.91 -6.74 -4.81
N ARG A 159 -11.06 -7.39 -4.63
CA ARG A 159 -11.16 -8.82 -4.35
C ARG A 159 -10.70 -9.66 -5.55
N THR A 160 -11.02 -9.23 -6.76
CA THR A 160 -10.58 -9.91 -7.98
C THR A 160 -9.53 -9.10 -8.71
N PHE A 161 -8.71 -9.77 -9.50
CA PHE A 161 -7.69 -9.10 -10.32
C PHE A 161 -8.35 -8.18 -11.36
N GLU A 162 -9.56 -8.54 -11.82
CA GLU A 162 -10.37 -7.73 -12.72
C GLU A 162 -10.83 -6.43 -12.07
N GLU A 163 -11.22 -6.44 -10.77
CA GLU A 163 -11.56 -5.21 -10.05
C GLU A 163 -10.37 -4.25 -9.96
N LEU A 164 -9.16 -4.77 -9.67
CA LEU A 164 -7.95 -3.96 -9.70
C LEU A 164 -7.67 -3.43 -11.12
N ARG A 165 -7.85 -4.27 -12.14
CA ARG A 165 -7.68 -3.87 -13.54
C ARG A 165 -8.66 -2.75 -13.94
N MET A 166 -9.91 -2.82 -13.50
CA MET A 166 -10.90 -1.76 -13.71
C MET A 166 -10.45 -0.42 -13.12
N ILE A 167 -9.83 -0.43 -11.93
CA ILE A 167 -9.26 0.79 -11.33
C ILE A 167 -8.09 1.30 -12.19
N TYR A 168 -7.14 0.41 -12.55
CA TYR A 168 -5.99 0.76 -13.40
C TYR A 168 -6.40 1.43 -14.70
N ASP A 169 -7.45 0.91 -15.37
CA ASP A 169 -7.88 1.43 -16.66
C ASP A 169 -8.38 2.88 -16.60
N LYS A 170 -8.84 3.33 -15.44
CA LYS A 170 -9.43 4.65 -15.19
C LYS A 170 -8.46 5.65 -14.56
N VAL A 171 -7.27 5.23 -14.18
CA VAL A 171 -6.25 6.13 -13.61
C VAL A 171 -5.37 6.70 -14.73
N ASP A 172 -5.15 8.01 -14.69
CA ASP A 172 -4.33 8.73 -15.68
C ASP A 172 -2.84 8.35 -15.59
N ARG A 173 -2.31 8.39 -14.36
CA ARG A 173 -0.91 8.12 -14.03
C ARG A 173 -0.68 6.62 -13.72
N LYS A 174 -0.90 5.77 -14.74
CA LYS A 174 -0.68 4.31 -14.63
C LYS A 174 0.78 3.96 -14.32
N ASP A 175 1.70 4.80 -14.73
CA ASP A 175 3.13 4.73 -14.42
C ASP A 175 3.42 4.77 -12.91
N ARG A 176 2.52 5.38 -12.13
CA ARG A 176 2.60 5.53 -10.68
C ARG A 176 1.74 4.51 -9.90
N LEU A 177 1.05 3.61 -10.60
CA LEU A 177 0.32 2.49 -9.96
C LEU A 177 1.16 1.22 -9.96
N ARG A 178 1.01 0.47 -8.87
CA ARG A 178 1.57 -0.88 -8.69
C ARG A 178 0.58 -1.73 -7.92
N VAL A 179 0.92 -2.98 -7.71
CA VAL A 179 0.12 -3.92 -6.90
C VAL A 179 0.93 -4.39 -5.70
N CYS A 180 0.26 -4.47 -4.56
CA CYS A 180 0.68 -5.25 -3.42
C CYS A 180 -0.12 -6.56 -3.45
N PHE A 181 0.58 -7.68 -3.66
CA PHE A 181 -0.02 -9.01 -3.72
C PHE A 181 0.01 -9.63 -2.31
N ASP A 182 -1.14 -9.71 -1.63
CA ASP A 182 -1.25 -10.35 -0.32
C ASP A 182 -1.72 -11.79 -0.49
N THR A 183 -0.91 -12.75 -0.05
CA THR A 183 -1.18 -14.19 -0.24
C THR A 183 -2.40 -14.68 0.53
N CYS A 184 -2.62 -14.17 1.75
CA CYS A 184 -3.82 -14.49 2.54
C CYS A 184 -5.07 -13.92 1.87
N HIS A 185 -5.05 -12.65 1.46
CA HIS A 185 -6.20 -12.02 0.82
C HIS A 185 -6.58 -12.70 -0.50
N VAL A 186 -5.61 -13.02 -1.34
CA VAL A 186 -5.85 -13.73 -2.61
C VAL A 186 -6.46 -15.11 -2.36
N ASN A 187 -5.94 -15.86 -1.38
CA ASN A 187 -6.51 -17.15 -1.02
C ASN A 187 -7.94 -17.02 -0.46
N ASP A 188 -8.18 -16.07 0.45
CA ASP A 188 -9.51 -15.78 1.03
C ASP A 188 -10.51 -15.31 -0.04
N ALA A 189 -10.04 -14.62 -1.07
CA ALA A 189 -10.87 -14.21 -2.21
C ALA A 189 -11.33 -15.38 -3.09
N GLY A 190 -10.72 -16.56 -2.93
CA GLY A 190 -11.10 -17.80 -3.61
C GLY A 190 -10.12 -18.27 -4.68
N TYR A 191 -8.95 -17.65 -4.80
CA TYR A 191 -7.86 -18.14 -5.65
C TYR A 191 -7.09 -19.24 -4.91
N ASP A 192 -6.92 -20.42 -5.52
CA ASP A 192 -6.28 -21.57 -4.88
C ASP A 192 -4.75 -21.49 -4.92
N LEU A 193 -4.16 -20.64 -4.06
CA LEU A 193 -2.70 -20.51 -3.97
C LEU A 193 -2.02 -21.76 -3.43
N VAL A 194 -2.74 -22.62 -2.73
CA VAL A 194 -2.16 -23.83 -2.11
C VAL A 194 -1.95 -24.94 -3.13
N ASN A 195 -2.92 -25.15 -4.02
CA ASN A 195 -2.88 -26.28 -4.96
C ASN A 195 -2.61 -25.85 -6.41
N ASP A 196 -2.86 -24.58 -6.77
CA ASP A 196 -2.69 -24.05 -8.13
C ASP A 196 -1.99 -22.67 -8.17
N TYR A 197 -0.86 -22.55 -7.47
CA TYR A 197 -0.07 -21.32 -7.40
C TYR A 197 0.30 -20.78 -8.79
N GLU A 198 0.77 -21.65 -9.69
CA GLU A 198 1.17 -21.26 -11.05
C GLU A 198 -0.02 -20.76 -11.89
N GLY A 199 -1.19 -21.40 -11.75
CA GLY A 199 -2.41 -20.97 -12.43
C GLY A 199 -2.90 -19.61 -11.93
N VAL A 200 -2.84 -19.36 -10.62
CA VAL A 200 -3.18 -18.06 -10.04
C VAL A 200 -2.23 -16.97 -10.54
N LEU A 201 -0.92 -17.21 -10.56
CA LEU A 201 0.04 -16.25 -11.09
C LEU A 201 -0.14 -16.00 -12.59
N ALA A 202 -0.43 -17.04 -13.36
CA ALA A 202 -0.70 -16.91 -14.79
C ALA A 202 -1.98 -16.08 -15.06
N GLN A 203 -3.01 -16.24 -14.22
CA GLN A 203 -4.21 -15.41 -14.28
C GLN A 203 -3.89 -13.96 -13.94
N PHE A 204 -3.11 -13.71 -12.88
CA PHE A 204 -2.68 -12.37 -12.50
C PHE A 204 -1.88 -11.72 -13.63
N ASP A 205 -0.90 -12.43 -14.19
CA ASP A 205 -0.06 -11.93 -15.29
C ASP A 205 -0.88 -11.53 -16.50
N LYS A 206 -1.85 -12.34 -16.88
CA LYS A 206 -2.75 -12.07 -18.00
C LYS A 206 -3.60 -10.81 -17.81
N ILE A 207 -4.01 -10.51 -16.57
CA ILE A 207 -4.95 -9.43 -16.27
C ILE A 207 -4.21 -8.12 -15.96
N LEU A 208 -3.19 -8.17 -15.13
CA LEU A 208 -2.47 -7.00 -14.61
C LEU A 208 -1.01 -6.93 -15.07
N GLY A 209 -0.35 -8.08 -15.24
CA GLY A 209 1.08 -8.19 -15.47
C GLY A 209 1.86 -8.43 -14.18
N LEU A 210 2.73 -9.44 -14.14
CA LEU A 210 3.58 -9.72 -12.97
C LEU A 210 4.55 -8.59 -12.65
N ASP A 211 4.93 -7.80 -13.64
CA ASP A 211 5.78 -6.61 -13.51
C ASP A 211 5.10 -5.46 -12.73
N GLN A 212 3.79 -5.54 -12.52
CA GLN A 212 3.07 -4.58 -11.68
C GLN A 212 3.19 -4.88 -10.19
N ILE A 213 3.64 -6.05 -9.78
CA ILE A 213 3.84 -6.39 -8.38
C ILE A 213 5.07 -5.66 -7.84
N ALA A 214 4.84 -4.72 -6.92
CA ALA A 214 5.90 -4.01 -6.22
C ALA A 214 6.16 -4.57 -4.82
N VAL A 215 5.14 -5.13 -4.19
CA VAL A 215 5.21 -5.69 -2.84
C VAL A 215 4.45 -7.01 -2.79
N ILE A 216 4.97 -7.98 -2.05
CA ILE A 216 4.25 -9.20 -1.72
C ILE A 216 4.12 -9.26 -0.20
N HIS A 217 2.90 -9.30 0.30
CA HIS A 217 2.64 -9.67 1.68
C HIS A 217 2.55 -11.19 1.76
N VAL A 218 3.55 -11.81 2.37
CA VAL A 218 3.51 -13.25 2.67
C VAL A 218 2.81 -13.40 4.02
N ASN A 219 1.56 -13.76 3.96
CA ASN A 219 0.65 -13.78 5.09
C ASN A 219 -0.20 -15.07 5.04
N ASP A 220 -0.69 -15.56 6.20
CA ASP A 220 -1.49 -16.78 6.35
C ASP A 220 -2.81 -16.57 7.13
#